data_50e0f967a0a024219af36c2b6f61350d
#
_entry.id   50e0f967a0a024219af36c2b6f61350d
#
_cell.length_a   1.000
_cell.length_b   1.000
_cell.length_c   1.000
_cell.angle_alpha   90.00
_cell.angle_beta   90.00
_cell.angle_gamma   90.00
#
_symmetry.space_group_name_H-M   'P 1'
#
loop_
_entity.id
_entity.type
_entity.pdbx_description
1 polymer ?
#
loop_
_entity_poly.entity_id
_entity_poly.type
_entity_poly.pdbx_seq_one_letter_code
_entity_poly.pdbx_strand_id
1 'polypeptide(L)'
;MQNFGIFFNPNYERTEPIFNLLKKLHKNKDLQFYNFPQQKELFPDFIKSIEKNKLDCILSFGGDGTFLRASKLSLEFDVPLMGINLGKLGFLSESSLSELEKSIDDLKKNKFKRS
;
A
#
# COMPACT_ATOMS: atom_id res chain seq x y z
N MET A 1 -2.37 8.73 -10.21
CA MET A 1 -1.65 8.55 -8.93
C MET A 1 -0.42 7.68 -9.13
N GLN A 2 0.72 8.12 -8.66
CA GLN A 2 1.98 7.39 -8.83
C GLN A 2 2.72 7.12 -7.52
N ASN A 3 2.42 7.86 -6.46
CA ASN A 3 3.15 7.77 -5.20
C ASN A 3 2.26 7.24 -4.10
N PHE A 4 2.58 6.04 -3.61
CA PHE A 4 1.76 5.34 -2.62
C PHE A 4 2.53 5.14 -1.33
N GLY A 5 1.92 5.51 -0.21
CA GLY A 5 2.42 5.15 1.10
C GLY A 5 1.85 3.79 1.50
N ILE A 6 2.67 2.94 2.06
CA ILE A 6 2.28 1.59 2.45
C ILE A 6 2.31 1.47 3.96
N PHE A 7 1.22 1.00 4.54
CA PHE A 7 1.10 0.77 5.97
C PHE A 7 0.61 -0.65 6.23
N PHE A 8 1.38 -1.44 6.99
CA PHE A 8 1.06 -2.83 7.27
C PHE A 8 0.62 -3.04 8.71
N ASN A 9 -0.19 -4.09 8.93
CA ASN A 9 -0.31 -4.68 10.25
C ASN A 9 1.08 -5.24 10.62
N PRO A 10 1.71 -4.74 11.71
CA PRO A 10 3.08 -5.17 12.04
C PRO A 10 3.20 -6.63 12.40
N ASN A 11 2.09 -7.30 12.72
CA ASN A 11 2.08 -8.73 13.04
C ASN A 11 1.89 -9.63 11.83
N TYR A 12 1.69 -9.06 10.64
CA TYR A 12 1.50 -9.86 9.45
C TYR A 12 2.85 -10.38 8.94
N GLU A 13 2.94 -11.70 8.76
CA GLU A 13 4.21 -12.35 8.41
C GLU A 13 4.38 -12.66 6.93
N ARG A 14 3.29 -12.72 6.17
CA ARG A 14 3.33 -13.13 4.76
C ARG A 14 3.51 -11.94 3.81
N THR A 15 4.49 -11.11 4.11
CA THR A 15 4.70 -9.89 3.33
C THR A 15 5.42 -10.13 2.01
N GLU A 16 6.18 -11.22 1.88
CA GLU A 16 7.02 -11.43 0.70
C GLU A 16 6.25 -11.41 -0.62
N PRO A 17 5.13 -12.14 -0.79
CA PRO A 17 4.39 -12.07 -2.05
C PRO A 17 3.90 -10.67 -2.37
N ILE A 18 3.51 -9.91 -1.36
CA ILE A 18 3.05 -8.54 -1.55
C ILE A 18 4.20 -7.65 -1.99
N PHE A 19 5.36 -7.75 -1.34
CA PHE A 19 6.54 -6.97 -1.73
C PHE A 19 7.01 -7.31 -3.14
N ASN A 20 6.93 -8.60 -3.53
CA ASN A 20 7.27 -9.00 -4.89
C ASN A 20 6.33 -8.35 -5.91
N LEU A 21 5.04 -8.28 -5.60
CA LEU A 21 4.07 -7.61 -6.45
C LEU A 21 4.37 -6.11 -6.55
N LEU A 22 4.67 -5.46 -5.42
CA LEU A 22 5.00 -4.03 -5.42
C LEU A 22 6.27 -3.75 -6.22
N LYS A 23 7.26 -4.63 -6.14
CA LYS A 23 8.49 -4.50 -6.92
C LYS A 23 8.21 -4.60 -8.42
N LYS A 24 7.36 -5.54 -8.79
CA LYS A 24 6.92 -5.69 -10.19
C LYS A 24 6.24 -4.44 -10.70
N LEU A 25 5.32 -3.87 -9.91
CA LEU A 25 4.61 -2.66 -10.29
C LEU A 25 5.54 -1.46 -10.34
N HIS A 26 6.51 -1.39 -9.45
CA HIS A 26 7.51 -0.33 -9.47
C HIS A 26 8.31 -0.36 -10.78
N LYS A 27 8.71 -1.55 -11.22
CA LYS A 27 9.51 -1.69 -12.45
C LYS A 27 8.68 -1.49 -13.71
N ASN A 28 7.49 -2.07 -13.77
CA ASN A 28 6.72 -2.17 -15.01
C ASN A 28 5.72 -1.05 -15.21
N LYS A 29 5.26 -0.44 -14.15
CA LYS A 29 4.21 0.60 -14.19
C LYS A 29 4.67 1.95 -13.68
N ASP A 30 5.94 2.08 -13.33
CA ASP A 30 6.53 3.33 -12.83
C ASP A 30 5.81 3.86 -11.58
N LEU A 31 5.38 2.96 -10.70
CA LEU A 31 4.77 3.33 -9.43
C LEU A 31 5.84 3.43 -8.35
N GLN A 32 5.69 4.42 -7.48
CA GLN A 32 6.61 4.62 -6.37
C GLN A 32 5.90 4.25 -5.07
N PHE A 33 6.58 3.46 -4.24
CA PHE A 33 6.05 3.03 -2.95
C PHE A 33 6.97 3.52 -1.84
N TYR A 34 6.36 3.97 -0.76
CA TYR A 34 7.10 4.55 0.38
C TYR A 34 6.62 3.93 1.67
N ASN A 35 7.53 3.75 2.62
CA ASN A 35 7.16 3.33 3.97
C ASN A 35 7.06 4.54 4.89
N PHE A 36 6.38 4.35 6.01
CA PHE A 36 6.34 5.33 7.08
C PHE A 36 7.45 5.02 8.09
N PRO A 37 8.13 6.04 8.64
CA PRO A 37 9.30 5.80 9.50
C PRO A 37 9.06 4.82 10.63
N GLN A 38 7.86 4.81 11.23
CA GLN A 38 7.55 3.90 12.33
C GLN A 38 7.53 2.43 11.89
N GLN A 39 7.47 2.16 10.60
CA GLN A 39 7.47 0.80 10.05
C GLN A 39 8.68 0.50 9.16
N LYS A 40 9.67 1.36 9.16
CA LYS A 40 10.82 1.26 8.26
C LYS A 40 11.44 -0.14 8.25
N GLU A 41 11.56 -0.78 9.40
CA GLU A 41 12.20 -2.09 9.53
C GLU A 41 11.42 -3.24 8.89
N LEU A 42 10.12 -3.02 8.61
CA LEU A 42 9.29 -4.05 7.99
C LEU A 42 9.50 -4.13 6.48
N PHE A 43 10.18 -3.17 5.88
CA PHE A 43 10.20 -3.01 4.43
C PHE A 43 11.57 -3.31 3.81
N PRO A 44 11.58 -3.83 2.56
CA PRO A 44 12.82 -3.98 1.82
C PRO A 44 13.39 -2.64 1.36
N ASP A 45 14.67 -2.64 0.99
CA ASP A 45 15.40 -1.40 0.66
C ASP A 45 14.83 -0.64 -0.53
N PHE A 46 14.13 -1.29 -1.45
CA PHE A 46 13.59 -0.59 -2.60
C PHE A 46 12.40 0.31 -2.23
N ILE A 47 11.81 0.11 -1.06
CA ILE A 47 10.73 0.96 -0.55
C ILE A 47 11.32 1.92 0.47
N LYS A 48 11.48 3.16 0.07
CA LYS A 48 12.12 4.19 0.88
C LYS A 48 11.13 4.88 1.80
N SER A 49 11.63 5.58 2.81
CA SER A 49 10.78 6.34 3.72
C SER A 49 10.18 7.56 3.03
N ILE A 50 8.97 7.91 3.45
CA ILE A 50 8.19 8.97 2.82
C ILE A 50 8.79 10.36 3.07
N GLU A 51 8.67 11.21 2.08
CA GLU A 51 8.86 12.65 2.20
C GLU A 51 7.48 13.32 2.11
N LYS A 52 7.25 14.32 2.93
CA LYS A 52 5.91 14.87 3.20
C LYS A 52 5.08 15.25 1.99
N ASN A 53 5.67 15.63 0.89
CA ASN A 53 4.91 16.22 -0.22
C ASN A 53 4.71 15.29 -1.41
N LYS A 54 4.92 13.98 -1.24
CA LYS A 54 4.95 13.09 -2.39
C LYS A 54 3.85 12.05 -2.47
N LEU A 55 3.03 11.90 -1.44
CA LEU A 55 2.00 10.87 -1.46
C LEU A 55 0.77 11.28 -2.24
N ASP A 56 0.27 10.36 -3.06
CA ASP A 56 -1.02 10.49 -3.72
C ASP A 56 -2.11 9.69 -3.00
N CYS A 57 -1.72 8.62 -2.33
CA CYS A 57 -2.66 7.72 -1.67
C CYS A 57 -1.90 6.86 -0.65
N ILE A 58 -2.60 6.41 0.39
CA ILE A 58 -2.05 5.46 1.34
C ILE A 58 -2.78 4.13 1.19
N LEU A 59 -2.02 3.04 1.11
CA LEU A 59 -2.56 1.69 1.08
C LEU A 59 -2.32 1.04 2.44
N SER A 60 -3.41 0.61 3.08
CA SER A 60 -3.35 -0.05 4.39
C SER A 60 -3.57 -1.54 4.20
N PHE A 61 -2.59 -2.35 4.61
CA PHE A 61 -2.66 -3.81 4.51
C PHE A 61 -2.88 -4.41 5.89
N GLY A 62 -4.09 -4.88 6.14
CA GLY A 62 -4.44 -5.47 7.42
C GLY A 62 -5.93 -5.57 7.60
N GLY A 63 -6.40 -5.49 8.83
CA GLY A 63 -7.80 -5.46 9.18
C GLY A 63 -8.25 -4.07 9.62
N ASP A 64 -9.36 -4.03 10.36
CA ASP A 64 -9.96 -2.76 10.79
C ASP A 64 -9.05 -1.94 11.70
N GLY A 65 -8.32 -2.59 12.60
CA GLY A 65 -7.40 -1.88 13.50
C GLY A 65 -6.26 -1.21 12.75
N THR A 66 -5.74 -1.89 11.74
CA THR A 66 -4.69 -1.32 10.89
C THR A 66 -5.24 -0.15 10.09
N PHE A 67 -6.44 -0.30 9.55
CA PHE A 67 -7.10 0.76 8.80
C PHE A 67 -7.30 2.01 9.67
N LEU A 68 -7.75 1.83 10.91
CA LEU A 68 -7.95 2.95 11.83
C LEU A 68 -6.63 3.68 12.12
N ARG A 69 -5.54 2.94 12.29
CA ARG A 69 -4.22 3.56 12.51
C ARG A 69 -3.74 4.30 11.26
N ALA A 70 -3.94 3.71 10.09
CA ALA A 70 -3.57 4.35 8.83
C ALA A 70 -4.41 5.58 8.53
N SER A 71 -5.65 5.64 9.03
CA SER A 71 -6.51 6.80 8.82
C SER A 71 -5.93 8.07 9.44
N LYS A 72 -5.19 7.94 10.53
CA LYS A 72 -4.51 9.10 11.13
C LYS A 72 -3.44 9.65 10.20
N LEU A 73 -2.73 8.77 9.51
CA LEU A 73 -1.74 9.19 8.51
C LEU A 73 -2.41 9.82 7.30
N SER A 74 -3.55 9.29 6.89
CA SER A 74 -4.32 9.86 5.79
C SER A 74 -4.72 11.31 6.10
N LEU A 75 -5.13 11.58 7.32
CA LEU A 75 -5.46 12.94 7.75
C LEU A 75 -4.21 13.83 7.80
N GLU A 76 -3.11 13.30 8.34
CA GLU A 76 -1.87 14.05 8.47
C GLU A 76 -1.30 14.45 7.11
N PHE A 77 -1.31 13.54 6.15
CA PHE A 77 -0.80 13.80 4.80
C PHE A 77 -1.84 14.38 3.85
N ASP A 78 -3.09 14.45 4.27
CA ASP A 78 -4.20 14.95 3.46
C ASP A 78 -4.31 14.20 2.12
N VAL A 79 -4.30 12.87 2.18
CA VAL A 79 -4.43 12.01 1.01
C VAL A 79 -5.46 10.92 1.26
N PRO A 80 -6.05 10.35 0.21
CA PRO A 80 -7.01 9.26 0.37
C PRO A 80 -6.36 8.00 0.92
N LEU A 81 -7.15 7.18 1.59
CA LEU A 81 -6.74 5.92 2.18
C LEU A 81 -7.53 4.79 1.55
N MET A 82 -6.82 3.75 1.11
CA MET A 82 -7.45 2.53 0.63
C MET A 82 -7.06 1.37 1.54
N GLY A 83 -8.06 0.66 2.07
CA GLY A 83 -7.83 -0.51 2.91
C GLY A 83 -7.80 -1.78 2.09
N ILE A 84 -6.78 -2.60 2.32
CA ILE A 84 -6.67 -3.92 1.73
C ILE A 84 -6.79 -4.93 2.87
N ASN A 85 -7.89 -5.68 2.87
CA ASN A 85 -8.19 -6.64 3.94
C ASN A 85 -7.43 -7.93 3.69
N LEU A 86 -6.37 -8.16 4.46
CA LEU A 86 -5.55 -9.36 4.33
C LEU A 86 -6.31 -10.63 4.68
N GLY A 87 -7.30 -10.55 5.55
CA GLY A 87 -8.17 -11.68 5.87
C GLY A 87 -8.96 -12.17 4.66
N LYS A 88 -9.38 -11.26 3.79
CA LYS A 88 -10.10 -11.62 2.56
C LYS A 88 -9.17 -12.15 1.47
N LEU A 89 -7.89 -11.80 1.51
CA LEU A 89 -6.92 -12.31 0.54
C LEU A 89 -6.55 -13.77 0.80
N GLY A 90 -6.86 -14.28 2.01
CA GLY A 90 -6.62 -15.68 2.35
C GLY A 90 -5.15 -16.06 2.21
N PHE A 91 -4.87 -17.09 1.42
CA PHE A 91 -3.51 -17.60 1.25
C PHE A 91 -2.69 -16.86 0.21
N LEU A 92 -3.08 -15.69 -0.21
CA LEU A 92 -2.36 -14.91 -1.22
C LEU A 92 -2.14 -15.74 -2.50
N SER A 93 -3.20 -16.33 -3.00
CA SER A 93 -3.16 -17.07 -4.27
C SER A 93 -2.84 -16.12 -5.43
N GLU A 94 -2.52 -16.70 -6.58
CA GLU A 94 -2.28 -15.89 -7.78
C GLU A 94 -3.49 -15.02 -8.14
N SER A 95 -4.72 -15.52 -7.96
CA SER A 95 -5.91 -14.71 -8.24
C SER A 95 -6.07 -13.56 -7.25
N SER A 96 -5.76 -13.77 -5.96
CA SER A 96 -5.79 -12.69 -4.97
C SER A 96 -4.78 -11.59 -5.31
N LEU A 97 -3.58 -11.99 -5.69
CA LEU A 97 -2.53 -11.03 -6.07
C LEU A 97 -2.89 -10.31 -7.37
N SER A 98 -3.52 -10.99 -8.32
CA SER A 98 -3.99 -10.35 -9.56
C SER A 98 -5.06 -9.31 -9.28
N GLU A 99 -5.98 -9.58 -8.37
CA GLU A 99 -7.00 -8.60 -7.98
C GLU A 99 -6.36 -7.39 -7.31
N LEU A 100 -5.38 -7.62 -6.45
CA LEU A 100 -4.65 -6.53 -5.80
C LEU A 100 -3.90 -5.69 -6.82
N GLU A 101 -3.23 -6.33 -7.76
CA GLU A 101 -2.52 -5.64 -8.84
C GLU A 101 -3.48 -4.77 -9.65
N LYS A 102 -4.64 -5.31 -9.99
CA LYS A 102 -5.66 -4.56 -10.74
C LYS A 102 -6.16 -3.35 -9.96
N SER A 103 -6.40 -3.53 -8.66
CA SER A 103 -6.85 -2.43 -7.81
C SER A 103 -5.84 -1.29 -7.78
N ILE A 104 -4.56 -1.61 -7.64
CA ILE A 104 -3.50 -0.60 -7.63
C ILE A 104 -3.38 0.07 -9.00
N ASP A 105 -3.47 -0.71 -10.07
CA ASP A 105 -3.39 -0.17 -11.44
C ASP A 105 -4.56 0.78 -11.72
N ASP A 106 -5.76 0.47 -11.23
CA ASP A 106 -6.90 1.36 -11.34
C ASP A 106 -6.67 2.68 -10.60
N LEU A 107 -6.00 2.65 -9.47
CA LEU A 107 -5.62 3.86 -8.75
C LEU A 107 -4.61 4.67 -9.55
N LYS A 108 -3.64 4.00 -10.19
CA LYS A 108 -2.68 4.69 -11.06
C LYS A 108 -3.39 5.47 -12.16
N LYS A 109 -4.45 4.90 -12.72
CA LYS A 109 -5.22 5.54 -13.78
C LYS A 109 -6.15 6.64 -13.27
N ASN A 110 -6.04 6.97 -11.99
CA ASN A 110 -6.81 8.01 -11.34
C ASN A 110 -8.32 7.80 -11.41
N LYS A 111 -8.75 6.56 -11.30
CA LYS A 111 -10.17 6.21 -11.24
C LYS A 111 -10.77 6.40 -9.86
N PHE A 112 -9.93 6.61 -8.87
CA PHE A 112 -10.36 6.86 -7.50
C PHE A 112 -10.83 8.31 -7.40
N LYS A 113 -12.10 8.50 -7.01
CA LYS A 113 -12.66 9.84 -6.86
C LYS A 113 -12.67 10.23 -5.39
N ARG A 114 -12.01 11.33 -5.09
CA ARG A 114 -12.14 11.98 -3.79
C ARG A 114 -13.43 12.79 -3.81
N SER A 115 -14.24 12.56 -2.84
CA SER A 115 -15.44 13.38 -2.66
C SER A 115 -15.21 14.40 -1.57
#